data_ecfc8a8b7c90d42755695565f5fc9069
#
_entry.id   ecfc8a8b7c90d42755695565f5fc9069
#
_cell.length_a   1.000
_cell.length_b   1.000
_cell.length_c   1.000
_cell.angle_alpha   90.00
_cell.angle_beta   90.00
_cell.angle_gamma   90.00
#
_symmetry.space_group_name_H-M   'P 1'
#
loop_
_entity.id
_entity.type
_entity.pdbx_description
1 polymer ?
#
loop_
_entity_poly.entity_id
_entity_poly.type
_entity_poly.pdbx_seq_one_letter_code
_entity_poly.pdbx_strand_id
1 'polypeptide(L)'
;FAGLTLWGLYNEIIVGGTSSIVSNAGLIKKVYLPREIFPLAASGSAIVTFLIQLGILVAAVLLLGQFPLSWNLLYVPVAIAIVLVYGVSLAILLSALNVYLRDVQYLVEVGMLIFFWASPIVYSWSFVVDAAQRTGLTWLTDVYLLNPISTAMLAFQRGIWKAGSESRVLDAVTTVPAQPWPADLDLRLAITFLIGLVLFLVGQRVFSRLQGN
;
A
#
# COMPACT_ATOMS: atom_id res chain seq x y z
N PHE A 1 -2.93 13.65 2.09
CA PHE A 1 -3.62 13.17 0.87
C PHE A 1 -2.82 12.07 0.16
N ALA A 2 -1.49 12.25 -0.03
CA ALA A 2 -0.64 11.24 -0.70
C ALA A 2 -0.75 9.84 -0.09
N GLY A 3 -0.70 9.72 1.23
CA GLY A 3 -0.88 8.44 1.92
C GLY A 3 -2.25 7.82 1.67
N LEU A 4 -3.31 8.63 1.68
CA LEU A 4 -4.67 8.16 1.41
C LEU A 4 -4.84 7.63 -0.02
N THR A 5 -4.20 8.26 -1.00
CA THR A 5 -4.24 7.82 -2.40
C THR A 5 -3.61 6.43 -2.56
N LEU A 6 -2.43 6.20 -1.99
CA LEU A 6 -1.77 4.90 -2.06
C LEU A 6 -2.52 3.83 -1.24
N TRP A 7 -3.06 4.20 -0.08
CA TRP A 7 -3.91 3.33 0.72
C TRP A 7 -5.19 2.93 -0.02
N GLY A 8 -5.83 3.86 -0.72
CA GLY A 8 -7.00 3.60 -1.54
C GLY A 8 -6.75 2.49 -2.54
N LEU A 9 -5.61 2.54 -3.26
CA LEU A 9 -5.20 1.48 -4.18
C LEU A 9 -5.09 0.13 -3.47
N TYR A 10 -4.37 0.08 -2.35
CA TYR A 10 -4.17 -1.17 -1.60
C TYR A 10 -5.48 -1.76 -1.10
N ASN A 11 -6.32 -0.92 -0.48
CA ASN A 11 -7.62 -1.32 0.05
C ASN A 11 -8.57 -1.82 -1.04
N GLU A 12 -8.66 -1.10 -2.17
CA GLU A 12 -9.54 -1.45 -3.28
C GLU A 12 -9.12 -2.77 -3.94
N ILE A 13 -7.82 -3.02 -4.10
CA ILE A 13 -7.29 -4.29 -4.62
C ILE A 13 -7.67 -5.45 -3.70
N ILE A 14 -7.46 -5.31 -2.39
CA ILE A 14 -7.68 -6.41 -1.46
C ILE A 14 -9.17 -6.67 -1.26
N VAL A 15 -9.96 -5.67 -0.94
CA VAL A 15 -11.40 -5.83 -0.66
C VAL A 15 -12.13 -6.25 -1.95
N GLY A 16 -11.89 -5.53 -3.06
CA GLY A 16 -12.49 -5.85 -4.36
C GLY A 16 -12.04 -7.21 -4.88
N GLY A 17 -10.75 -7.53 -4.76
CA GLY A 17 -10.21 -8.82 -5.17
C GLY A 17 -10.76 -9.98 -4.35
N THR A 18 -10.88 -9.84 -3.02
CA THR A 18 -11.42 -10.88 -2.12
C THR A 18 -12.86 -11.27 -2.49
N SER A 19 -13.71 -10.30 -2.77
CA SER A 19 -15.12 -10.53 -3.12
C SER A 19 -15.34 -10.90 -4.60
N SER A 20 -14.34 -10.72 -5.47
CA SER A 20 -14.48 -10.77 -6.93
C SER A 20 -15.02 -12.08 -7.48
N ILE A 21 -14.61 -13.23 -6.97
CA ILE A 21 -15.07 -14.55 -7.44
C ILE A 21 -16.53 -14.79 -7.01
N VAL A 22 -16.86 -14.48 -5.76
CA VAL A 22 -18.20 -14.70 -5.20
C VAL A 22 -19.23 -13.79 -5.88
N SER A 23 -18.90 -12.53 -6.09
CA SER A 23 -19.77 -11.56 -6.77
C SER A 23 -20.03 -11.90 -8.24
N ASN A 24 -19.09 -12.59 -8.91
CA ASN A 24 -19.20 -13.00 -10.31
C ASN A 24 -19.58 -14.49 -10.48
N ALA A 25 -20.09 -15.16 -9.45
CA ALA A 25 -20.43 -16.58 -9.49
C ALA A 25 -21.42 -16.95 -10.61
N GLY A 26 -22.32 -16.04 -10.98
CA GLY A 26 -23.26 -16.23 -12.08
C GLY A 26 -22.58 -16.28 -13.45
N LEU A 27 -21.51 -15.53 -13.66
CA LEU A 27 -20.73 -15.50 -14.90
C LEU A 27 -19.83 -16.75 -14.99
N ILE A 28 -19.20 -17.13 -13.88
CA ILE A 28 -18.32 -18.30 -13.79
C ILE A 28 -19.04 -19.59 -14.21
N LYS A 29 -20.34 -19.72 -13.90
CA LYS A 29 -21.15 -20.87 -14.27
C LYS A 29 -21.50 -20.94 -15.77
N LYS A 30 -21.41 -19.81 -16.48
CA LYS A 30 -21.83 -19.72 -17.89
C LYS A 30 -20.67 -19.71 -18.86
N VAL A 31 -19.48 -19.28 -18.44
CA VAL A 31 -18.31 -19.11 -19.30
C VAL A 31 -17.12 -19.83 -18.67
N TYR A 32 -16.42 -20.61 -19.47
CA TYR A 32 -15.21 -21.30 -19.05
C TYR A 32 -14.03 -20.30 -19.05
N LEU A 33 -13.81 -19.63 -17.91
CA LEU A 33 -12.70 -18.72 -17.71
C LEU A 33 -11.86 -19.14 -16.50
N PRO A 34 -10.53 -19.00 -16.56
CA PRO A 34 -9.68 -19.17 -15.38
C PRO A 34 -10.14 -18.23 -14.26
N ARG A 35 -10.39 -18.77 -13.06
CA ARG A 35 -10.96 -17.99 -11.96
C ARG A 35 -10.03 -16.88 -11.45
N GLU A 36 -8.72 -16.98 -11.75
CA GLU A 36 -7.71 -15.96 -11.43
C GLU A 36 -7.98 -14.61 -12.12
N ILE A 37 -8.72 -14.62 -13.24
CA ILE A 37 -9.05 -13.40 -13.98
C ILE A 37 -9.87 -12.43 -13.13
N PHE A 38 -10.74 -12.93 -12.24
CA PHE A 38 -11.63 -12.08 -11.46
C PHE A 38 -10.88 -11.19 -10.44
N PRO A 39 -9.99 -11.71 -9.55
CA PRO A 39 -9.20 -10.83 -8.68
C PRO A 39 -8.21 -9.95 -9.45
N LEU A 40 -7.68 -10.41 -10.60
CA LEU A 40 -6.84 -9.57 -11.46
C LEU A 40 -7.61 -8.45 -12.12
N ALA A 41 -8.83 -8.70 -12.61
CA ALA A 41 -9.70 -7.67 -13.18
C ALA A 41 -10.11 -6.63 -12.13
N ALA A 42 -10.44 -7.06 -10.91
CA ALA A 42 -10.72 -6.14 -9.80
C ALA A 42 -9.49 -5.27 -9.48
N SER A 43 -8.29 -5.86 -9.47
CA SER A 43 -7.03 -5.12 -9.29
C SER A 43 -6.79 -4.13 -10.43
N GLY A 44 -7.11 -4.51 -11.67
CA GLY A 44 -7.05 -3.62 -12.84
C GLY A 44 -7.97 -2.40 -12.70
N SER A 45 -9.18 -2.59 -12.20
CA SER A 45 -10.12 -1.50 -11.92
C SER A 45 -9.58 -0.55 -10.84
N ALA A 46 -9.04 -1.10 -9.76
CA ALA A 46 -8.40 -0.32 -8.69
C ALA A 46 -7.22 0.53 -9.20
N ILE A 47 -6.41 -0.02 -10.13
CA ILE A 47 -5.32 0.73 -10.76
C ILE A 47 -5.85 1.92 -11.55
N VAL A 48 -6.94 1.76 -12.30
CA VAL A 48 -7.54 2.88 -13.06
C VAL A 48 -8.03 3.98 -12.11
N THR A 49 -8.74 3.62 -11.05
CA THR A 49 -9.18 4.55 -9.99
C THR A 49 -7.98 5.29 -9.38
N PHE A 50 -6.93 4.55 -9.05
CA PHE A 50 -5.69 5.10 -8.50
C PHE A 50 -5.00 6.08 -9.45
N LEU A 51 -4.91 5.76 -10.75
CA LEU A 51 -4.28 6.65 -11.74
C LEU A 51 -5.01 7.99 -11.85
N ILE A 52 -6.34 7.99 -11.77
CA ILE A 52 -7.14 9.22 -11.73
C ILE A 52 -6.81 10.02 -10.46
N GLN A 53 -6.79 9.38 -9.29
CA GLN A 53 -6.46 10.03 -8.01
C GLN A 53 -5.01 10.54 -8.00
N LEU A 54 -4.07 9.79 -8.56
CA LEU A 54 -2.67 10.18 -8.71
C LEU A 54 -2.56 11.40 -9.62
N GLY A 55 -3.31 11.43 -10.74
CA GLY A 55 -3.36 12.59 -11.63
C GLY A 55 -3.85 13.86 -10.93
N ILE A 56 -4.90 13.75 -10.11
CA ILE A 56 -5.40 14.85 -9.29
C ILE A 56 -4.35 15.30 -8.26
N LEU A 57 -3.69 14.34 -7.60
CA LEU A 57 -2.63 14.63 -6.63
C LEU A 57 -1.47 15.38 -7.28
N VAL A 58 -0.98 14.89 -8.43
CA VAL A 58 0.11 15.54 -9.18
C VAL A 58 -0.29 16.93 -9.63
N ALA A 59 -1.51 17.10 -10.17
CA ALA A 59 -2.02 18.40 -10.57
C ALA A 59 -2.07 19.39 -9.38
N ALA A 60 -2.54 18.93 -8.22
CA ALA A 60 -2.56 19.76 -7.01
C ALA A 60 -1.15 20.18 -6.55
N VAL A 61 -0.18 19.26 -6.58
CA VAL A 61 1.22 19.54 -6.20
C VAL A 61 1.87 20.52 -7.18
N LEU A 62 1.57 20.41 -8.48
CA LEU A 62 2.05 21.34 -9.51
C LEU A 62 1.46 22.76 -9.32
N LEU A 63 0.15 22.86 -9.06
CA LEU A 63 -0.52 24.15 -8.83
C LEU A 63 0.02 24.88 -7.58
N LEU A 64 0.42 24.12 -6.57
CA LEU A 64 1.01 24.67 -5.35
C LEU A 64 2.51 25.01 -5.51
N GLY A 65 3.11 24.76 -6.67
CA GLY A 65 4.53 24.98 -6.93
C GLY A 65 5.47 24.13 -6.08
N GLN A 66 4.99 23.01 -5.56
CA GLN A 66 5.67 22.14 -4.59
C GLN A 66 6.16 20.83 -5.22
N PHE A 67 6.23 20.75 -6.55
CA PHE A 67 6.63 19.51 -7.22
C PHE A 67 8.09 19.18 -6.91
N PRO A 68 8.39 18.02 -6.31
CA PRO A 68 9.74 17.63 -5.95
C PRO A 68 10.46 17.06 -7.17
N LEU A 69 11.04 17.91 -8.01
CA LEU A 69 11.98 17.49 -9.06
C LEU A 69 13.31 17.07 -8.39
N SER A 70 13.31 15.91 -7.78
CA SER A 70 14.49 15.33 -7.12
C SER A 70 14.55 13.82 -7.37
N TRP A 71 15.69 13.22 -7.11
CA TRP A 71 15.88 11.76 -7.15
C TRP A 71 14.88 11.00 -6.27
N ASN A 72 14.29 11.67 -5.28
CA ASN A 72 13.25 11.09 -4.42
C ASN A 72 11.99 10.67 -5.21
N LEU A 73 11.76 11.22 -6.40
CA LEU A 73 10.63 10.82 -7.25
C LEU A 73 10.69 9.33 -7.64
N LEU A 74 11.87 8.72 -7.64
CA LEU A 74 12.04 7.28 -7.90
C LEU A 74 11.41 6.40 -6.83
N TYR A 75 11.18 6.90 -5.63
CA TYR A 75 10.46 6.16 -4.58
C TYR A 75 8.98 5.92 -4.92
N VAL A 76 8.38 6.78 -5.75
CA VAL A 76 6.96 6.68 -6.12
C VAL A 76 6.66 5.38 -6.87
N PRO A 77 7.32 5.07 -8.02
CA PRO A 77 7.07 3.82 -8.73
C PRO A 77 7.43 2.58 -7.91
N VAL A 78 8.46 2.65 -7.07
CA VAL A 78 8.84 1.53 -6.18
C VAL A 78 7.75 1.27 -5.15
N ALA A 79 7.21 2.31 -4.51
CA ALA A 79 6.11 2.20 -3.56
C ALA A 79 4.84 1.61 -4.21
N ILE A 80 4.50 2.08 -5.40
CA ILE A 80 3.36 1.55 -6.18
C ILE A 80 3.58 0.07 -6.50
N ALA A 81 4.78 -0.32 -6.95
CA ALA A 81 5.11 -1.70 -7.27
C ALA A 81 4.97 -2.62 -6.04
N ILE A 82 5.42 -2.19 -4.86
CA ILE A 82 5.27 -2.94 -3.61
C ILE A 82 3.77 -3.13 -3.29
N VAL A 83 2.99 -2.06 -3.32
CA VAL A 83 1.55 -2.12 -3.03
C VAL A 83 0.82 -3.03 -4.00
N LEU A 84 1.16 -2.98 -5.30
CA LEU A 84 0.58 -3.86 -6.31
C LEU A 84 0.93 -5.33 -6.06
N VAL A 85 2.20 -5.63 -5.81
CA VAL A 85 2.64 -7.01 -5.58
C VAL A 85 1.98 -7.61 -4.34
N TYR A 86 1.96 -6.90 -3.21
CA TYR A 86 1.28 -7.36 -1.99
C TYR A 86 -0.23 -7.40 -2.15
N GLY A 87 -0.83 -6.35 -2.70
CA GLY A 87 -2.26 -6.25 -2.90
C GLY A 87 -2.79 -7.38 -3.79
N VAL A 88 -2.18 -7.59 -4.96
CA VAL A 88 -2.59 -8.66 -5.89
C VAL A 88 -2.35 -10.05 -5.30
N SER A 89 -1.23 -10.24 -4.60
CA SER A 89 -0.93 -11.54 -3.94
C SER A 89 -2.00 -11.89 -2.92
N LEU A 90 -2.35 -10.94 -2.06
CA LEU A 90 -3.39 -11.13 -1.05
C LEU A 90 -4.78 -11.25 -1.69
N ALA A 91 -5.10 -10.46 -2.72
CA ALA A 91 -6.36 -10.54 -3.43
C ALA A 91 -6.59 -11.94 -4.03
N ILE A 92 -5.58 -12.51 -4.68
CA ILE A 92 -5.63 -13.87 -5.23
C ILE A 92 -5.85 -14.90 -4.11
N LEU A 93 -5.05 -14.84 -3.05
CA LEU A 93 -5.14 -15.77 -1.93
C LEU A 93 -6.49 -15.68 -1.21
N LEU A 94 -6.90 -14.46 -0.85
CA LEU A 94 -8.14 -14.21 -0.10
C LEU A 94 -9.38 -14.48 -0.93
N SER A 95 -9.35 -14.25 -2.25
CA SER A 95 -10.46 -14.60 -3.15
C SER A 95 -10.71 -16.10 -3.17
N ALA A 96 -9.65 -16.93 -3.17
CA ALA A 96 -9.79 -18.37 -3.07
C ALA A 96 -10.38 -18.80 -1.72
N LEU A 97 -9.89 -18.23 -0.62
CA LEU A 97 -10.41 -18.52 0.72
C LEU A 97 -11.88 -18.10 0.87
N ASN A 98 -12.27 -16.96 0.29
CA ASN A 98 -13.63 -16.43 0.35
C ASN A 98 -14.66 -17.31 -0.38
N VAL A 99 -14.22 -18.12 -1.33
CA VAL A 99 -15.08 -19.14 -1.97
C VAL A 99 -15.48 -20.25 -0.99
N TYR A 100 -14.57 -20.63 -0.09
CA TYR A 100 -14.82 -21.67 0.91
C TYR A 100 -15.51 -21.13 2.16
N LEU A 101 -15.08 -19.94 2.60
CA LEU A 101 -15.52 -19.28 3.81
C LEU A 101 -15.99 -17.87 3.45
N ARG A 102 -17.27 -17.70 3.22
CA ARG A 102 -17.88 -16.41 2.79
C ARG A 102 -17.67 -15.26 3.78
N ASP A 103 -17.35 -15.58 5.03
CA ASP A 103 -17.09 -14.58 6.07
C ASP A 103 -15.71 -13.93 5.96
N VAL A 104 -14.81 -14.48 5.11
CA VAL A 104 -13.46 -13.95 4.89
C VAL A 104 -13.52 -12.49 4.44
N GLN A 105 -14.46 -12.11 3.59
CA GLN A 105 -14.60 -10.73 3.14
C GLN A 105 -14.83 -9.74 4.30
N TYR A 106 -15.65 -10.10 5.28
CA TYR A 106 -15.92 -9.25 6.45
C TYR A 106 -14.69 -9.16 7.36
N LEU A 107 -13.97 -10.28 7.54
CA LEU A 107 -12.70 -10.29 8.29
C LEU A 107 -11.65 -9.43 7.61
N VAL A 108 -11.60 -9.44 6.28
CA VAL A 108 -10.70 -8.59 5.49
C VAL A 108 -11.04 -7.12 5.67
N GLU A 109 -12.32 -6.74 5.59
CA GLU A 109 -12.75 -5.34 5.80
C GLU A 109 -12.35 -4.83 7.19
N VAL A 110 -12.59 -5.62 8.25
CA VAL A 110 -12.17 -5.28 9.61
C VAL A 110 -10.65 -5.24 9.73
N GLY A 111 -9.95 -6.20 9.13
CA GLY A 111 -8.49 -6.24 9.08
C GLY A 111 -7.91 -4.99 8.40
N MET A 112 -8.48 -4.57 7.28
CA MET A 112 -8.05 -3.37 6.56
C MET A 112 -8.23 -2.11 7.41
N LEU A 113 -9.28 -2.02 8.22
CA LEU A 113 -9.46 -0.92 9.16
C LEU A 113 -8.34 -0.87 10.21
N ILE A 114 -7.93 -2.04 10.75
CA ILE A 114 -6.81 -2.14 11.69
C ILE A 114 -5.50 -1.73 11.00
N PHE A 115 -5.23 -2.22 9.79
CA PHE A 115 -4.04 -1.87 9.02
C PHE A 115 -3.99 -0.38 8.64
N PHE A 116 -5.14 0.25 8.43
CA PHE A 116 -5.23 1.70 8.20
C PHE A 116 -4.64 2.49 9.37
N TRP A 117 -5.06 2.15 10.59
CA TRP A 117 -4.55 2.80 11.80
C TRP A 117 -3.13 2.38 12.17
N ALA A 118 -2.71 1.17 11.77
CA ALA A 118 -1.35 0.68 11.96
C ALA A 118 -0.34 1.22 10.93
N SER A 119 -0.77 2.08 10.00
CA SER A 119 0.08 2.65 8.94
C SER A 119 0.13 4.18 9.05
N PRO A 120 1.23 4.85 8.66
CA PRO A 120 1.39 6.30 8.78
C PRO A 120 0.63 7.05 7.68
N ILE A 121 -0.71 6.92 7.69
CA ILE A 121 -1.61 7.47 6.67
C ILE A 121 -2.17 8.80 7.14
N VAL A 122 -2.75 8.81 8.35
CA VAL A 122 -3.45 9.95 8.96
C VAL A 122 -2.52 10.75 9.85
N TYR A 123 -1.51 10.12 10.42
CA TYR A 123 -0.52 10.75 11.29
C TYR A 123 0.88 10.71 10.67
N SER A 124 1.71 11.64 11.11
CA SER A 124 3.09 11.75 10.63
C SER A 124 3.97 10.63 11.22
N TRP A 125 4.90 10.12 10.44
CA TRP A 125 5.93 9.21 10.91
C TRP A 125 6.76 9.78 12.07
N SER A 126 7.01 11.10 12.08
CA SER A 126 7.69 11.78 13.18
C SER A 126 7.03 11.53 14.52
N PHE A 127 5.68 11.45 14.55
CA PHE A 127 4.94 11.14 15.78
C PHE A 127 5.29 9.76 16.35
N VAL A 128 5.46 8.77 15.48
CA VAL A 128 5.85 7.40 15.88
C VAL A 128 7.27 7.39 16.45
N VAL A 129 8.20 8.10 15.77
CA VAL A 129 9.59 8.21 16.22
C VAL A 129 9.68 8.93 17.57
N ASP A 130 8.99 10.05 17.72
CA ASP A 130 8.96 10.82 18.97
C ASP A 130 8.37 10.01 20.13
N ALA A 131 7.29 9.26 19.87
CA ALA A 131 6.67 8.39 20.88
C ALA A 131 7.63 7.27 21.30
N ALA A 132 8.31 6.63 20.35
CA ALA A 132 9.29 5.59 20.63
C ALA A 132 10.48 6.11 21.44
N GLN A 133 10.97 7.32 21.13
CA GLN A 133 12.05 7.96 21.88
C GLN A 133 11.63 8.34 23.31
N ARG A 134 10.43 8.91 23.49
CA ARG A 134 9.90 9.28 24.81
C ARG A 134 9.67 8.09 25.73
N THR A 135 9.27 6.95 25.17
CA THR A 135 9.02 5.71 25.93
C THR A 135 10.28 4.86 26.11
N GLY A 136 11.39 5.21 25.45
CA GLY A 136 12.64 4.41 25.44
C GLY A 136 12.54 3.11 24.63
N LEU A 137 11.42 2.90 23.91
CA LEU A 137 11.13 1.69 23.14
C LEU A 137 11.46 1.88 21.65
N THR A 138 12.72 2.21 21.36
CA THR A 138 13.17 2.51 19.98
C THR A 138 12.99 1.34 19.00
N TRP A 139 12.99 0.10 19.51
CA TRP A 139 12.71 -1.10 18.69
C TRP A 139 11.30 -1.12 18.09
N LEU A 140 10.33 -0.38 18.66
CA LEU A 140 8.97 -0.27 18.09
C LEU A 140 8.98 0.33 16.71
N THR A 141 9.90 1.24 16.38
CA THR A 141 10.03 1.81 15.03
C THR A 141 10.38 0.73 14.02
N ASP A 142 11.23 -0.23 14.38
CA ASP A 142 11.61 -1.34 13.50
C ASP A 142 10.44 -2.30 13.30
N VAL A 143 9.72 -2.65 14.37
CA VAL A 143 8.51 -3.48 14.29
C VAL A 143 7.43 -2.82 13.42
N TYR A 144 7.26 -1.51 13.57
CA TYR A 144 6.32 -0.74 12.76
C TYR A 144 6.68 -0.78 11.26
N LEU A 145 7.98 -0.73 10.95
CA LEU A 145 8.50 -0.81 9.59
C LEU A 145 8.53 -2.24 9.02
N LEU A 146 8.23 -3.29 9.82
CA LEU A 146 7.97 -4.63 9.29
C LEU A 146 6.66 -4.68 8.48
N ASN A 147 5.74 -3.76 8.72
CA ASN A 147 4.56 -3.62 7.88
C ASN A 147 4.97 -3.11 6.49
N PRO A 148 4.80 -3.93 5.42
CA PRO A 148 5.23 -3.58 4.07
C PRO A 148 4.55 -2.32 3.54
N ILE A 149 3.30 -2.09 3.99
CA ILE A 149 2.54 -0.93 3.56
C ILE A 149 3.05 0.34 4.22
N SER A 150 3.47 0.30 5.49
CA SER A 150 4.10 1.43 6.16
C SER A 150 5.37 1.88 5.43
N THR A 151 6.21 0.92 5.04
CA THR A 151 7.47 1.19 4.31
C THR A 151 7.18 1.78 2.92
N ALA A 152 6.23 1.20 2.16
CA ALA A 152 5.81 1.73 0.86
C ALA A 152 5.18 3.13 1.00
N MET A 153 4.39 3.36 2.05
CA MET A 153 3.74 4.64 2.32
C MET A 153 4.76 5.76 2.57
N LEU A 154 5.78 5.47 3.39
CA LEU A 154 6.87 6.41 3.65
C LEU A 154 7.65 6.74 2.37
N ALA A 155 7.95 5.74 1.55
CA ALA A 155 8.61 5.93 0.27
C ALA A 155 7.77 6.82 -0.66
N PHE A 156 6.48 6.57 -0.78
CA PHE A 156 5.56 7.35 -1.59
C PHE A 156 5.45 8.80 -1.11
N GLN A 157 5.33 9.01 0.21
CA GLN A 157 5.31 10.34 0.81
C GLN A 157 6.62 11.09 0.57
N ARG A 158 7.77 10.41 0.72
CA ARG A 158 9.10 10.99 0.46
C ARG A 158 9.24 11.44 -0.99
N GLY A 159 8.66 10.68 -1.92
CA GLY A 159 8.71 10.99 -3.35
C GLY A 159 7.83 12.16 -3.77
N ILE A 160 6.68 12.36 -3.15
CA ILE A 160 5.70 13.38 -3.57
C ILE A 160 5.70 14.61 -2.66
N TRP A 161 6.02 14.44 -1.37
CA TRP A 161 5.87 15.51 -0.38
C TRP A 161 7.18 16.24 -0.10
N LYS A 162 7.49 17.24 -0.92
CA LYS A 162 8.69 18.09 -0.77
C LYS A 162 8.78 18.74 0.61
N ALA A 163 7.64 19.21 1.14
CA ALA A 163 7.57 19.90 2.41
C ALA A 163 7.99 19.04 3.62
N GLY A 164 7.80 17.71 3.56
CA GLY A 164 8.24 16.81 4.63
C GLY A 164 9.63 16.24 4.38
N SER A 165 10.15 16.35 3.15
CA SER A 165 11.46 15.81 2.77
C SER A 165 12.61 16.77 3.02
N GLU A 166 12.34 18.07 3.11
CA GLU A 166 13.35 19.12 3.30
C GLU A 166 12.99 19.98 4.52
N SER A 167 13.99 20.40 5.29
CA SER A 167 13.77 21.39 6.36
C SER A 167 13.35 22.73 5.77
N ARG A 168 12.37 23.37 6.39
CA ARG A 168 11.84 24.67 5.94
C ARG A 168 12.08 25.75 6.97
N VAL A 169 12.54 26.89 6.50
CA VAL A 169 12.57 28.12 7.27
C VAL A 169 11.24 28.85 6.98
N LEU A 170 10.35 28.91 7.97
CA LEU A 170 9.07 29.61 7.85
C LEU A 170 9.26 31.09 8.13
N ASP A 171 10.10 31.45 9.12
CA ASP A 171 10.47 32.79 9.51
C ASP A 171 11.92 32.85 9.95
N ALA A 172 12.48 34.05 10.17
CA ALA A 172 13.87 34.23 10.59
C ALA A 172 14.27 33.45 11.86
N VAL A 173 13.30 32.92 12.61
CA VAL A 173 13.50 32.23 13.89
C VAL A 173 12.96 30.78 13.89
N THR A 174 12.02 30.44 12.97
CA THR A 174 11.32 29.14 13.00
C THR A 174 11.75 28.24 11.86
N THR A 175 12.57 27.24 12.17
CA THR A 175 12.94 26.15 11.24
C THR A 175 12.09 24.92 11.54
N VAL A 176 11.30 24.46 10.59
CA VAL A 176 10.62 23.17 10.69
C VAL A 176 11.57 22.10 10.13
N PRO A 177 12.02 21.15 10.96
CA PRO A 177 12.93 20.11 10.50
C PRO A 177 12.26 19.20 9.49
N ALA A 178 13.05 18.59 8.62
CA ALA A 178 12.58 17.49 7.76
C ALA A 178 12.08 16.33 8.63
N GLN A 179 11.14 15.55 8.07
CA GLN A 179 10.69 14.32 8.73
C GLN A 179 11.88 13.36 8.92
N PRO A 180 12.02 12.69 10.08
CA PRO A 180 13.10 11.73 10.34
C PRO A 180 12.86 10.46 9.51
N TRP A 181 13.34 10.45 8.26
CA TRP A 181 13.25 9.27 7.41
C TRP A 181 14.14 8.15 7.93
N PRO A 182 13.72 6.87 7.85
CA PRO A 182 14.59 5.74 8.16
C PRO A 182 15.84 5.77 7.27
N ALA A 183 17.02 5.62 7.89
CA ALA A 183 18.30 5.67 7.17
C ALA A 183 18.46 4.51 6.17
N ASP A 184 17.83 3.37 6.46
CA ASP A 184 17.88 2.12 5.70
C ASP A 184 16.63 1.90 4.83
N LEU A 185 15.92 2.99 4.47
CA LEU A 185 14.66 2.90 3.71
C LEU A 185 14.84 2.12 2.40
N ASP A 186 15.94 2.34 1.67
CA ASP A 186 16.22 1.69 0.39
C ASP A 186 16.37 0.18 0.53
N LEU A 187 17.12 -0.26 1.55
CA LEU A 187 17.28 -1.68 1.85
C LEU A 187 15.96 -2.32 2.26
N ARG A 188 15.16 -1.63 3.09
CA ARG A 188 13.85 -2.11 3.52
C ARG A 188 12.89 -2.23 2.34
N LEU A 189 12.88 -1.28 1.40
CA LEU A 189 12.08 -1.36 0.18
C LEU A 189 12.46 -2.55 -0.68
N ALA A 190 13.77 -2.79 -0.87
CA ALA A 190 14.25 -3.94 -1.64
C ALA A 190 13.84 -5.27 -0.99
N ILE A 191 14.04 -5.41 0.31
CA ILE A 191 13.63 -6.61 1.07
C ILE A 191 12.11 -6.79 1.00
N THR A 192 11.36 -5.74 1.25
CA THR A 192 9.89 -5.76 1.18
C THR A 192 9.42 -6.19 -0.20
N PHE A 193 9.98 -5.64 -1.27
CA PHE A 193 9.63 -6.03 -2.63
C PHE A 193 9.91 -7.51 -2.92
N LEU A 194 11.08 -8.03 -2.49
CA LEU A 194 11.43 -9.43 -2.65
C LEU A 194 10.49 -10.37 -1.88
N ILE A 195 10.16 -10.01 -0.64
CA ILE A 195 9.17 -10.78 0.16
C ILE A 195 7.80 -10.76 -0.54
N GLY A 196 7.40 -9.61 -1.11
CA GLY A 196 6.17 -9.49 -1.88
C GLY A 196 6.13 -10.42 -3.09
N LEU A 197 7.24 -10.54 -3.84
CA LEU A 197 7.36 -11.47 -4.96
C LEU A 197 7.22 -12.94 -4.50
N VAL A 198 7.84 -13.30 -3.39
CA VAL A 198 7.68 -14.65 -2.80
C VAL A 198 6.22 -14.88 -2.41
N LEU A 199 5.58 -13.90 -1.78
CA LEU A 199 4.17 -13.99 -1.40
C LEU A 199 3.27 -14.15 -2.64
N PHE A 200 3.59 -13.46 -3.74
CA PHE A 200 2.87 -13.61 -5.00
C PHE A 200 2.97 -15.03 -5.56
N LEU A 201 4.16 -15.59 -5.60
CA LEU A 201 4.40 -16.97 -6.08
C LEU A 201 3.68 -18.00 -5.18
N VAL A 202 3.74 -17.81 -3.87
CA VAL A 202 3.03 -18.66 -2.91
C VAL A 202 1.51 -18.53 -3.08
N GLY A 203 1.00 -17.31 -3.17
CA GLY A 203 -0.42 -17.04 -3.37
C GLY A 203 -0.96 -17.70 -4.63
N GLN A 204 -0.24 -17.57 -5.73
CA GLN A 204 -0.60 -18.21 -7.00
C GLN A 204 -0.57 -19.74 -6.92
N ARG A 205 0.43 -20.29 -6.22
CA ARG A 205 0.55 -21.76 -6.05
C ARG A 205 -0.55 -22.32 -5.16
N VAL A 206 -0.91 -21.64 -4.09
CA VAL A 206 -2.04 -22.00 -3.21
C VAL A 206 -3.36 -21.92 -3.98
N PHE A 207 -3.56 -20.83 -4.71
CA PHE A 207 -4.74 -20.63 -5.55
C PHE A 207 -4.93 -21.78 -6.55
N SER A 208 -3.86 -22.11 -7.30
CA SER A 208 -3.88 -23.21 -8.29
C SER A 208 -4.21 -24.57 -7.65
N ARG A 209 -3.71 -24.83 -6.44
CA ARG A 209 -4.02 -26.07 -5.70
C ARG A 209 -5.46 -26.12 -5.22
N LEU A 210 -6.00 -25.00 -4.79
CA LEU A 210 -7.40 -24.92 -4.32
C LEU A 210 -8.41 -25.02 -5.46
N GLN A 211 -8.02 -24.70 -6.69
CA GLN A 211 -8.90 -24.82 -7.87
C GLN A 211 -8.76 -26.13 -8.62
N GLY A 212 -7.70 -26.88 -8.38
CA GLY A 212 -7.29 -28.04 -9.19
C GLY A 212 -7.94 -29.38 -8.84
N ASN A 213 -9.04 -29.40 -8.08
CA ASN A 213 -9.86 -30.58 -7.85
C ASN A 213 -11.30 -30.38 -8.28
#